data_1e0c3f0a79c0e5061e032e2dbbee83ea
#
_entry.id   1e0c3f0a79c0e5061e032e2dbbee83ea
#
_cell.length_a   1.000
_cell.length_b   1.000
_cell.length_c   1.000
_cell.angle_alpha   90.00
_cell.angle_beta   90.00
_cell.angle_gamma   90.00
#
_symmetry.space_group_name_H-M   'P 1'
#
loop_
_entity.id
_entity.type
_entity.pdbx_description
1 polymer ?
#
loop_
_entity_poly.entity_id
_entity_poly.type
_entity_poly.pdbx_seq_one_letter_code
_entity_poly.pdbx_strand_id
1 'polypeptide(L)'
;MKAALFVSNGHGETAIAARIAREIEKVSDLRCDHLALVGPSTSSRSVNSWAPLRDVGPRRKMPSGGIVAMGNVRNLVRDVVAGLGPLTIAQWRFLARHGRDYAAIVAVGDAFALFMALRAHAPVIFVGTAKSVYVAPYGRFEERLMRRASAAFVRDAATVQTLETHGVRARAANVMADLGVAEHPQRPALAGDPLVAIFPGSRDDAYDQAAFLLRVLAGAQTLRPGVRGVLSVAPGLKAEKFTAALERAGLRVVARDDSFEPFSVYAGAVEIARAWTGEIGAAIELAQLVLGQAGTANEAAAAAGVPVIAFEGGGWYRRRQVALLGGALRVLPRDEQSGAREVAALLQDERAREAMARTGRERLGAPGAARRIAEEIVRRCA
;
A
#
# COMPACT_ATOMS: atom_id res chain seq x y z
N MET A 1 -0.75 27.39 16.98
CA MET A 1 -1.46 26.35 16.20
C MET A 1 -0.98 25.00 16.70
N LYS A 2 -1.89 24.12 17.13
CA LYS A 2 -1.53 22.76 17.58
C LYS A 2 -1.00 21.95 16.39
N ALA A 3 -0.12 21.00 16.66
CA ALA A 3 0.48 20.14 15.63
C ALA A 3 0.52 18.68 16.08
N ALA A 4 0.34 17.75 15.13
CA ALA A 4 0.60 16.34 15.29
C ALA A 4 1.86 15.93 14.49
N LEU A 5 2.69 15.06 15.06
CA LEU A 5 3.86 14.53 14.37
C LEU A 5 3.60 13.08 13.97
N PHE A 6 3.59 12.81 12.68
CA PHE A 6 3.60 11.47 12.13
C PHE A 6 5.01 10.90 12.07
N VAL A 7 5.20 9.69 12.57
CA VAL A 7 6.46 8.95 12.53
C VAL A 7 6.23 7.66 11.75
N SER A 8 6.85 7.49 10.60
CA SER A 8 6.65 6.30 9.74
C SER A 8 7.95 5.65 9.30
N ASN A 9 7.87 4.36 8.96
CA ASN A 9 9.02 3.51 8.69
C ASN A 9 8.94 2.87 7.30
N GLY A 10 8.83 3.68 6.24
CA GLY A 10 8.81 3.20 4.86
C GLY A 10 7.78 3.87 3.96
N HIS A 11 7.79 3.53 2.66
CA HIS A 11 6.93 4.19 1.67
C HIS A 11 5.43 3.89 1.86
N GLY A 12 5.09 2.64 2.20
CA GLY A 12 3.70 2.23 2.43
C GLY A 12 3.11 2.93 3.65
N GLU A 13 3.88 3.02 4.72
CA GLU A 13 3.50 3.69 5.96
C GLU A 13 3.39 5.21 5.78
N THR A 14 4.23 5.80 4.92
CA THR A 14 4.11 7.22 4.56
C THR A 14 2.82 7.50 3.79
N ALA A 15 2.42 6.62 2.86
CA ALA A 15 1.15 6.75 2.15
C ALA A 15 -0.06 6.64 3.11
N ILE A 16 0.01 5.75 4.10
CA ILE A 16 -1.00 5.62 5.15
C ILE A 16 -1.05 6.89 6.02
N ALA A 17 0.11 7.41 6.44
CA ALA A 17 0.20 8.65 7.20
C ALA A 17 -0.40 9.83 6.42
N ALA A 18 -0.10 9.94 5.12
CA ALA A 18 -0.67 10.96 4.24
C ALA A 18 -2.19 10.84 4.10
N ARG A 19 -2.71 9.60 4.00
CA ARG A 19 -4.15 9.36 3.95
C ARG A 19 -4.85 9.82 5.23
N ILE A 20 -4.28 9.52 6.40
CA ILE A 20 -4.83 9.97 7.69
C ILE A 20 -4.76 11.50 7.80
N ALA A 21 -3.65 12.12 7.39
CA ALA A 21 -3.48 13.56 7.45
C ALA A 21 -4.50 14.31 6.56
N ARG A 22 -4.84 13.77 5.38
CA ARG A 22 -5.92 14.31 4.53
C ARG A 22 -7.29 14.27 5.22
N GLU A 23 -7.58 13.21 5.97
CA GLU A 23 -8.82 13.17 6.76
C GLU A 23 -8.82 14.18 7.91
N ILE A 24 -7.65 14.48 8.51
CA ILE A 24 -7.51 15.54 9.52
C ILE A 24 -7.81 16.91 8.90
N GLU A 25 -7.26 17.23 7.71
CA GLU A 25 -7.53 18.51 7.03
C GLU A 25 -9.02 18.77 6.77
N LYS A 26 -9.81 17.71 6.54
CA LYS A 26 -11.27 17.85 6.31
C LYS A 26 -12.04 18.29 7.57
N VAL A 27 -11.48 18.09 8.76
CA VAL A 27 -12.19 18.26 10.04
C VAL A 27 -11.49 19.17 11.04
N SER A 28 -10.25 19.63 10.76
CA SER A 28 -9.46 20.41 11.69
C SER A 28 -8.31 21.16 11.00
N ASP A 29 -7.93 22.32 11.54
CA ASP A 29 -6.73 23.08 11.16
C ASP A 29 -5.46 22.56 11.84
N LEU A 30 -5.46 21.32 12.34
CA LEU A 30 -4.32 20.71 13.01
C LEU A 30 -3.17 20.52 12.00
N ARG A 31 -2.03 21.15 12.26
CA ARG A 31 -0.85 20.99 11.41
C ARG A 31 -0.30 19.56 11.53
N CYS A 32 -0.03 18.92 10.41
CA CYS A 32 0.55 17.59 10.34
C CYS A 32 2.00 17.66 9.89
N ASP A 33 2.94 17.37 10.79
CA ASP A 33 4.36 17.24 10.50
C ASP A 33 4.73 15.75 10.36
N HIS A 34 5.79 15.44 9.61
CA HIS A 34 6.18 14.06 9.31
C HIS A 34 7.68 13.83 9.49
N LEU A 35 8.03 12.84 10.30
CA LEU A 35 9.37 12.30 10.46
C LEU A 35 9.44 10.90 9.81
N ALA A 36 10.02 10.82 8.62
CA ALA A 36 10.34 9.53 8.00
C ALA A 36 11.58 8.93 8.67
N LEU A 37 11.43 7.77 9.32
CA LEU A 37 12.56 7.07 9.95
C LEU A 37 13.51 6.51 8.91
N VAL A 38 12.98 6.03 7.78
CA VAL A 38 13.74 5.51 6.65
C VAL A 38 12.97 5.87 5.37
N GLY A 39 13.65 6.42 4.38
CA GLY A 39 13.02 6.71 3.11
C GLY A 39 13.42 8.06 2.51
N PRO A 40 13.06 8.31 1.26
CA PRO A 40 13.25 9.61 0.65
C PRO A 40 12.34 10.66 1.30
N SER A 41 12.76 11.92 1.18
CA SER A 41 11.92 13.08 1.45
C SER A 41 10.65 13.00 0.59
N THR A 42 9.48 13.30 1.17
CA THR A 42 8.24 13.52 0.42
C THR A 42 8.33 14.74 -0.50
N SER A 43 9.38 15.56 -0.35
CA SER A 43 9.64 16.77 -1.16
C SER A 43 10.12 16.49 -2.60
N SER A 44 10.40 15.23 -3.00
CA SER A 44 10.49 14.93 -4.42
C SER A 44 9.10 15.12 -5.02
N ARG A 45 8.94 16.15 -5.84
CA ARG A 45 7.74 16.45 -6.63
C ARG A 45 7.34 15.22 -7.47
N SER A 46 6.72 14.24 -6.84
CA SER A 46 5.92 13.25 -7.53
C SER A 46 4.53 13.86 -7.71
N VAL A 47 3.80 13.44 -8.71
CA VAL A 47 2.42 13.85 -9.02
C VAL A 47 1.47 13.71 -7.82
N ASN A 48 1.88 13.03 -6.76
CA ASN A 48 1.22 12.89 -5.46
C ASN A 48 1.67 13.93 -4.41
N SER A 49 2.10 15.14 -4.79
CA SER A 49 2.49 16.21 -3.87
C SER A 49 1.33 16.85 -3.07
N TRP A 50 0.19 16.20 -3.05
CA TRP A 50 -1.03 16.58 -2.31
C TRP A 50 -1.06 16.09 -0.85
N ALA A 51 0.07 15.57 -0.34
CA ALA A 51 0.11 15.13 1.05
C ALA A 51 0.23 16.34 1.98
N PRO A 52 -0.71 16.57 2.92
CA PRO A 52 -0.69 17.68 3.87
C PRO A 52 0.36 17.47 4.97
N LEU A 53 1.39 16.70 4.69
CA LEU A 53 2.46 16.36 5.60
C LEU A 53 3.68 17.24 5.35
N ARG A 54 4.07 18.04 6.35
CA ARG A 54 5.30 18.80 6.32
C ARG A 54 6.45 17.97 6.90
N ASP A 55 7.44 17.71 6.08
CA ASP A 55 8.63 16.97 6.49
C ASP A 55 9.46 17.71 7.54
N VAL A 56 9.83 17.04 8.62
CA VAL A 56 10.65 17.57 9.71
C VAL A 56 11.71 16.58 10.19
N GLY A 57 12.73 17.10 10.88
CA GLY A 57 13.77 16.31 11.52
C GLY A 57 14.79 15.65 10.58
N PRO A 58 15.75 14.90 11.14
CA PRO A 58 16.82 14.27 10.39
C PRO A 58 16.32 13.18 9.45
N ARG A 59 16.78 13.19 8.19
CA ARG A 59 16.39 12.26 7.13
C ARG A 59 17.57 11.85 6.28
N ARG A 60 17.53 10.61 5.79
CA ARG A 60 18.50 10.08 4.84
C ARG A 60 17.86 8.97 4.02
N LYS A 61 18.09 8.97 2.70
CA LYS A 61 17.71 7.85 1.83
C LYS A 61 18.58 6.65 2.17
N MET A 62 17.95 5.51 2.51
CA MET A 62 18.64 4.25 2.76
C MET A 62 18.59 3.34 1.53
N PRO A 63 19.66 2.57 1.25
CA PRO A 63 19.73 1.67 0.09
C PRO A 63 18.62 0.62 0.04
N SER A 64 18.12 0.16 1.19
CA SER A 64 17.03 -0.84 1.24
C SER A 64 15.63 -0.24 1.02
N GLY A 65 15.51 1.09 1.04
CA GLY A 65 14.23 1.79 0.91
C GLY A 65 13.31 1.68 2.13
N GLY A 66 13.77 1.12 3.23
CA GLY A 66 13.05 0.96 4.49
C GLY A 66 13.65 -0.16 5.33
N ILE A 67 13.48 -0.11 6.65
CA ILE A 67 13.92 -1.21 7.50
C ILE A 67 13.02 -2.41 7.22
N VAL A 68 13.32 -3.17 6.20
CA VAL A 68 12.85 -4.53 6.07
C VAL A 68 13.72 -5.38 7.00
N ALA A 69 13.56 -5.17 8.31
CA ALA A 69 14.26 -5.91 9.34
C ALA A 69 13.90 -7.40 9.35
N MET A 70 13.02 -7.85 8.47
CA MET A 70 12.58 -9.23 8.39
C MET A 70 13.23 -9.94 7.20
N GLY A 71 14.42 -10.51 7.43
CA GLY A 71 14.91 -11.63 6.66
C GLY A 71 16.02 -11.38 5.65
N ASN A 72 16.58 -10.17 5.53
CA ASN A 72 17.75 -9.98 4.68
C ASN A 72 18.89 -9.23 5.39
N VAL A 73 19.77 -10.00 6.04
CA VAL A 73 20.96 -9.50 6.74
C VAL A 73 21.84 -8.63 5.84
N ARG A 74 21.92 -8.92 4.54
CA ARG A 74 22.70 -8.12 3.58
C ARG A 74 22.16 -6.69 3.45
N ASN A 75 20.84 -6.52 3.41
CA ASN A 75 20.21 -5.20 3.34
C ASN A 75 20.44 -4.41 4.63
N LEU A 76 20.35 -5.06 5.78
CA LEU A 76 20.65 -4.42 7.07
C LEU A 76 22.11 -3.96 7.14
N VAL A 77 23.07 -4.79 6.73
CA VAL A 77 24.50 -4.42 6.68
C VAL A 77 24.72 -3.22 5.75
N ARG A 78 24.09 -3.21 4.56
CA ARG A 78 24.18 -2.06 3.63
C ARG A 78 23.64 -0.78 4.22
N ASP A 79 22.53 -0.84 4.96
CA ASP A 79 21.92 0.33 5.60
C ASP A 79 22.77 0.81 6.79
N VAL A 80 23.36 -0.09 7.58
CA VAL A 80 24.28 0.25 8.67
C VAL A 80 25.50 0.98 8.10
N VAL A 81 26.12 0.46 7.05
CA VAL A 81 27.24 1.10 6.34
C VAL A 81 26.82 2.45 5.76
N ALA A 82 25.58 2.57 5.25
CA ALA A 82 25.02 3.83 4.74
C ALA A 82 24.71 4.87 5.84
N GLY A 83 24.91 4.55 7.13
CA GLY A 83 24.75 5.45 8.25
C GLY A 83 23.41 5.37 8.97
N LEU A 84 22.75 4.22 8.97
CA LEU A 84 21.49 3.99 9.69
C LEU A 84 21.62 4.28 11.20
N GLY A 85 22.72 3.85 11.84
CA GLY A 85 22.96 4.07 13.27
C GLY A 85 22.99 5.55 13.66
N PRO A 86 23.87 6.37 13.06
CA PRO A 86 23.88 7.82 13.28
C PRO A 86 22.54 8.50 13.00
N LEU A 87 21.84 8.11 11.92
CA LEU A 87 20.52 8.64 11.61
C LEU A 87 19.52 8.33 12.72
N THR A 88 19.44 7.08 13.18
CA THR A 88 18.55 6.66 14.26
C THR A 88 18.81 7.44 15.54
N ILE A 89 20.08 7.64 15.91
CA ILE A 89 20.46 8.46 17.08
C ILE A 89 20.01 9.92 16.91
N ALA A 90 20.21 10.49 15.73
CA ALA A 90 19.78 11.86 15.44
C ALA A 90 18.26 12.01 15.55
N GLN A 91 17.50 11.07 15.01
CA GLN A 91 16.02 11.02 15.09
C GLN A 91 15.53 10.81 16.54
N TRP A 92 16.19 9.94 17.28
CA TRP A 92 15.92 9.72 18.71
C TRP A 92 16.11 11.01 19.53
N ARG A 93 17.21 11.74 19.25
CA ARG A 93 17.47 13.05 19.89
C ARG A 93 16.48 14.11 19.47
N PHE A 94 16.08 14.13 18.20
CA PHE A 94 15.05 15.02 17.69
C PHE A 94 13.72 14.81 18.42
N LEU A 95 13.25 13.56 18.52
CA LEU A 95 12.02 13.22 19.25
C LEU A 95 12.09 13.59 20.73
N ALA A 96 13.25 13.37 21.37
CA ALA A 96 13.45 13.73 22.77
C ALA A 96 13.38 15.25 23.03
N ARG A 97 13.89 16.06 22.08
CA ARG A 97 13.96 17.52 22.21
C ARG A 97 12.67 18.21 21.80
N HIS A 98 12.07 17.77 20.70
CA HIS A 98 10.95 18.44 20.05
C HIS A 98 9.61 17.72 20.20
N GLY A 99 9.59 16.50 20.73
CA GLY A 99 8.35 15.74 20.84
C GLY A 99 7.27 16.40 21.69
N ARG A 100 7.65 17.15 22.72
CA ARG A 100 6.73 17.90 23.58
C ARG A 100 6.07 19.11 22.91
N ASP A 101 6.61 19.56 21.78
CA ASP A 101 6.07 20.67 21.00
C ASP A 101 4.82 20.23 20.22
N TYR A 102 4.55 18.93 20.17
CA TYR A 102 3.39 18.35 19.49
C TYR A 102 2.30 17.93 20.47
N ALA A 103 1.06 18.18 20.09
CA ALA A 103 -0.11 17.76 20.85
C ALA A 103 -0.30 16.23 20.87
N ALA A 104 0.12 15.56 19.78
CA ALA A 104 0.15 14.10 19.69
C ALA A 104 1.24 13.63 18.71
N ILE A 105 1.73 12.40 18.94
CA ILE A 105 2.63 11.69 18.04
C ILE A 105 1.87 10.50 17.44
N VAL A 106 1.87 10.35 16.13
CA VAL A 106 1.21 9.26 15.42
C VAL A 106 2.25 8.32 14.85
N ALA A 107 2.45 7.18 15.49
CA ALA A 107 3.39 6.14 15.03
C ALA A 107 2.69 5.24 14.01
N VAL A 108 3.09 5.28 12.74
CA VAL A 108 2.52 4.49 11.65
C VAL A 108 3.51 3.43 11.22
N GLY A 109 3.12 2.15 11.32
CA GLY A 109 3.94 1.04 10.86
C GLY A 109 4.09 -0.10 11.87
N ASP A 110 5.32 -0.37 12.25
CA ASP A 110 5.72 -1.48 13.11
C ASP A 110 6.06 -1.03 14.55
N ALA A 111 6.50 -1.98 15.35
CA ALA A 111 6.94 -1.72 16.73
C ALA A 111 8.14 -0.79 16.83
N PHE A 112 8.99 -0.69 15.79
CA PHE A 112 10.12 0.22 15.81
C PHE A 112 9.64 1.68 15.68
N ALA A 113 8.66 1.96 14.82
CA ALA A 113 8.05 3.28 14.74
C ALA A 113 7.40 3.68 16.08
N LEU A 114 6.69 2.74 16.73
CA LEU A 114 6.11 2.95 18.06
C LEU A 114 7.19 3.21 19.12
N PHE A 115 8.25 2.40 19.15
CA PHE A 115 9.37 2.56 20.08
C PHE A 115 10.02 3.95 19.96
N MET A 116 10.27 4.39 18.75
CA MET A 116 10.80 5.73 18.47
C MET A 116 9.84 6.83 18.93
N ALA A 117 8.56 6.72 18.59
CA ALA A 117 7.54 7.69 18.95
C ALA A 117 7.37 7.87 20.47
N LEU A 118 7.47 6.78 21.24
CA LEU A 118 7.37 6.81 22.71
C LEU A 118 8.50 7.63 23.39
N ARG A 119 9.53 8.02 22.65
CA ARG A 119 10.60 8.92 23.13
C ARG A 119 10.17 10.39 23.18
N ALA A 120 9.11 10.75 22.50
CA ALA A 120 8.69 12.14 22.35
C ALA A 120 8.11 12.77 23.63
N HIS A 121 7.80 11.98 24.65
CA HIS A 121 7.16 12.43 25.90
C HIS A 121 5.85 13.22 25.68
N ALA A 122 5.11 12.87 24.65
CA ALA A 122 3.79 13.36 24.30
C ALA A 122 2.81 12.18 24.14
N PRO A 123 1.49 12.38 24.09
CA PRO A 123 0.54 11.31 23.80
C PRO A 123 0.84 10.62 22.48
N VAL A 124 0.97 9.28 22.48
CA VAL A 124 1.29 8.48 21.30
C VAL A 124 0.06 7.73 20.83
N ILE A 125 -0.27 7.84 19.56
CA ILE A 125 -1.28 7.05 18.88
C ILE A 125 -0.54 6.08 17.95
N PHE A 126 -0.76 4.78 18.13
CA PHE A 126 -0.14 3.75 17.30
C PHE A 126 -1.11 3.29 16.20
N VAL A 127 -0.63 3.27 14.96
CA VAL A 127 -1.33 2.73 13.78
C VAL A 127 -0.48 1.57 13.24
N GLY A 128 -0.79 0.36 13.72
CA GLY A 128 -0.06 -0.85 13.39
C GLY A 128 -0.45 -1.40 12.02
N THR A 129 0.48 -1.38 11.07
CA THR A 129 0.25 -1.82 9.68
C THR A 129 0.96 -3.11 9.34
N ALA A 130 1.98 -3.48 10.12
CA ALA A 130 2.89 -4.55 9.76
C ALA A 130 2.43 -5.94 10.19
N LYS A 131 1.59 -6.06 11.22
CA LYS A 131 1.23 -7.34 11.84
C LYS A 131 -0.26 -7.61 11.88
N SER A 132 -0.59 -8.91 11.84
CA SER A 132 -1.92 -9.46 11.98
C SER A 132 -1.79 -10.90 12.49
N VAL A 133 -2.76 -11.41 13.23
CA VAL A 133 -2.80 -12.82 13.67
C VAL A 133 -2.75 -13.80 12.51
N TYR A 134 -3.22 -13.41 11.33
CA TYR A 134 -3.16 -14.22 10.12
C TYR A 134 -1.75 -14.44 9.57
N VAL A 135 -0.80 -13.56 9.92
CA VAL A 135 0.56 -13.55 9.33
C VAL A 135 1.65 -13.65 10.37
N ALA A 136 1.62 -12.77 11.36
CA ALA A 136 2.57 -12.70 12.45
C ALA A 136 1.91 -11.94 13.61
N PRO A 137 1.51 -12.60 14.69
CA PRO A 137 0.91 -11.96 15.85
C PRO A 137 1.92 -11.00 16.52
N TYR A 138 1.41 -10.05 17.29
CA TYR A 138 2.26 -9.21 18.13
C TYR A 138 2.90 -10.04 19.24
N GLY A 139 4.18 -9.80 19.50
CA GLY A 139 4.90 -10.45 20.58
C GLY A 139 4.79 -9.66 21.89
N ARG A 140 5.16 -10.28 23.03
CA ARG A 140 5.08 -9.67 24.36
C ARG A 140 5.78 -8.31 24.49
N PHE A 141 6.91 -8.12 23.79
CA PHE A 141 7.62 -6.85 23.78
C PHE A 141 6.81 -5.76 23.09
N GLU A 142 6.23 -6.06 21.93
CA GLU A 142 5.40 -5.14 21.16
C GLU A 142 4.12 -4.76 21.90
N GLU A 143 3.47 -5.73 22.51
CA GLU A 143 2.30 -5.53 23.38
C GLU A 143 2.64 -4.61 24.57
N ARG A 144 3.83 -4.77 25.16
CA ARG A 144 4.30 -3.88 26.25
C ARG A 144 4.47 -2.44 25.76
N LEU A 145 4.96 -2.23 24.53
CA LEU A 145 5.02 -0.91 23.94
C LEU A 145 3.62 -0.36 23.66
N MET A 146 2.71 -1.19 23.12
CA MET A 146 1.34 -0.79 22.81
C MET A 146 0.56 -0.35 24.05
N ARG A 147 0.78 -0.97 25.23
CA ARG A 147 0.16 -0.54 26.49
C ARG A 147 0.58 0.87 26.91
N ARG A 148 1.69 1.40 26.39
CA ARG A 148 2.17 2.77 26.64
C ARG A 148 1.59 3.79 25.67
N ALA A 149 0.97 3.34 24.58
CA ALA A 149 0.28 4.22 23.66
C ALA A 149 -1.04 4.69 24.24
N SER A 150 -1.40 5.93 23.98
CA SER A 150 -2.68 6.52 24.39
C SER A 150 -3.86 5.94 23.61
N ALA A 151 -3.62 5.48 22.38
CA ALA A 151 -4.54 4.69 21.55
C ALA A 151 -3.73 3.79 20.64
N ALA A 152 -4.28 2.61 20.30
CA ALA A 152 -3.70 1.69 19.34
C ALA A 152 -4.76 1.27 18.32
N PHE A 153 -4.38 1.32 17.05
CA PHE A 153 -5.17 0.81 15.93
C PHE A 153 -4.39 -0.30 15.25
N VAL A 154 -5.06 -1.40 14.94
CA VAL A 154 -4.48 -2.57 14.26
C VAL A 154 -5.35 -2.97 13.09
N ARG A 155 -4.83 -3.82 12.20
CA ARG A 155 -5.40 -4.07 10.88
C ARG A 155 -6.77 -4.73 10.89
N ASP A 156 -7.05 -5.63 11.81
CA ASP A 156 -8.22 -6.51 11.76
C ASP A 156 -8.78 -6.84 13.14
N ALA A 157 -10.05 -7.25 13.16
CA ALA A 157 -10.78 -7.56 14.39
C ALA A 157 -10.22 -8.78 15.12
N ALA A 158 -9.72 -9.79 14.39
CA ALA A 158 -9.13 -10.97 15.01
C ALA A 158 -7.86 -10.64 15.79
N THR A 159 -7.06 -9.70 15.26
CA THR A 159 -5.89 -9.16 15.97
C THR A 159 -6.31 -8.37 17.22
N VAL A 160 -7.39 -7.58 17.16
CA VAL A 160 -7.94 -6.89 18.34
C VAL A 160 -8.31 -7.91 19.42
N GLN A 161 -9.10 -8.92 19.08
CA GLN A 161 -9.53 -9.95 20.02
C GLN A 161 -8.32 -10.63 20.72
N THR A 162 -7.28 -10.99 19.95
CA THR A 162 -6.07 -11.59 20.54
C THR A 162 -5.36 -10.61 21.49
N LEU A 163 -5.24 -9.34 21.12
CA LEU A 163 -4.60 -8.33 21.95
C LEU A 163 -5.38 -8.07 23.26
N GLU A 164 -6.71 -8.09 23.20
CA GLU A 164 -7.58 -7.93 24.37
C GLU A 164 -7.39 -9.06 25.37
N THR A 165 -7.23 -10.32 24.93
CA THR A 165 -6.91 -11.45 25.84
C THR A 165 -5.58 -11.26 26.55
N HIS A 166 -4.67 -10.46 25.97
CA HIS A 166 -3.38 -10.11 26.59
C HIS A 166 -3.42 -8.75 27.34
N GLY A 167 -4.60 -8.16 27.53
CA GLY A 167 -4.77 -6.87 28.24
C GLY A 167 -4.24 -5.65 27.47
N VAL A 168 -4.19 -5.72 26.14
CA VAL A 168 -3.84 -4.59 25.26
C VAL A 168 -5.12 -4.05 24.61
N ARG A 169 -5.47 -2.80 24.91
CA ARG A 169 -6.61 -2.15 24.28
C ARG A 169 -6.24 -1.68 22.88
N ALA A 170 -6.94 -2.20 21.87
CA ALA A 170 -6.76 -1.80 20.48
C ALA A 170 -8.12 -1.69 19.78
N ARG A 171 -8.14 -1.05 18.61
CA ARG A 171 -9.30 -0.93 17.72
C ARG A 171 -8.91 -1.39 16.32
N ALA A 172 -9.83 -2.04 15.62
CA ALA A 172 -9.59 -2.43 14.23
C ALA A 172 -9.73 -1.19 13.31
N ALA A 173 -8.67 -0.90 12.56
CA ALA A 173 -8.65 0.16 11.55
C ALA A 173 -7.57 -0.12 10.50
N ASN A 174 -7.98 -0.67 9.35
CA ASN A 174 -7.09 -0.98 8.26
C ASN A 174 -7.11 0.13 7.20
N VAL A 175 -6.17 1.07 7.28
CA VAL A 175 -6.06 2.17 6.30
C VAL A 175 -5.72 1.68 4.89
N MET A 176 -5.23 0.42 4.73
CA MET A 176 -5.06 -0.17 3.41
C MET A 176 -6.39 -0.29 2.64
N ALA A 177 -7.50 -0.49 3.36
CA ALA A 177 -8.83 -0.51 2.75
C ALA A 177 -9.19 0.87 2.15
N ASP A 178 -8.76 1.95 2.79
CA ASP A 178 -9.02 3.31 2.29
C ASP A 178 -8.25 3.62 0.99
N LEU A 179 -7.13 2.93 0.72
CA LEU A 179 -6.40 3.08 -0.53
C LEU A 179 -7.14 2.45 -1.73
N GLY A 180 -8.12 1.59 -1.47
CA GLY A 180 -8.99 1.02 -2.49
C GLY A 180 -10.13 1.94 -2.93
N VAL A 181 -10.25 3.12 -2.32
CA VAL A 181 -11.25 4.15 -2.65
C VAL A 181 -10.53 5.38 -3.17
N ALA A 182 -10.94 5.88 -4.33
CA ALA A 182 -10.36 7.08 -4.91
C ALA A 182 -10.86 8.34 -4.21
N GLU A 183 -9.94 9.25 -3.90
CA GLU A 183 -10.25 10.57 -3.31
C GLU A 183 -10.46 11.65 -4.37
N HIS A 184 -9.76 11.53 -5.52
CA HIS A 184 -9.85 12.48 -6.60
C HIS A 184 -10.85 12.04 -7.67
N PRO A 185 -11.44 12.99 -8.42
CA PRO A 185 -12.46 12.68 -9.43
C PRO A 185 -11.90 11.99 -10.69
N GLN A 186 -10.58 12.04 -10.89
CA GLN A 186 -9.95 11.44 -12.07
C GLN A 186 -10.15 9.93 -12.07
N ARG A 187 -10.60 9.41 -13.20
CA ARG A 187 -10.79 7.98 -13.46
C ARG A 187 -10.10 7.58 -14.75
N PRO A 188 -9.62 6.32 -14.86
CA PRO A 188 -9.21 5.77 -16.14
C PRO A 188 -10.33 5.92 -17.18
N ALA A 189 -9.97 6.42 -18.36
CA ALA A 189 -10.94 6.64 -19.44
C ALA A 189 -11.13 5.41 -20.32
N LEU A 190 -10.34 4.34 -20.11
CA LEU A 190 -10.47 3.10 -20.86
C LEU A 190 -11.80 2.42 -20.53
N ALA A 191 -12.67 2.31 -21.54
CA ALA A 191 -13.87 1.50 -21.44
C ALA A 191 -13.56 0.03 -21.70
N GLY A 192 -14.13 -0.85 -20.91
CA GLY A 192 -14.01 -2.30 -21.04
C GLY A 192 -15.06 -2.99 -20.18
N ASP A 193 -15.64 -4.05 -20.71
CA ASP A 193 -16.54 -4.92 -19.95
C ASP A 193 -16.18 -6.38 -20.28
N PRO A 194 -15.51 -7.03 -19.35
CA PRO A 194 -15.04 -6.58 -18.03
C PRO A 194 -13.73 -5.80 -18.05
N LEU A 195 -13.48 -4.99 -16.98
CA LEU A 195 -12.24 -4.27 -16.76
C LEU A 195 -11.39 -4.97 -15.69
N VAL A 196 -10.07 -5.08 -15.94
CA VAL A 196 -9.07 -5.70 -15.07
C VAL A 196 -8.06 -4.65 -14.64
N ALA A 197 -7.87 -4.45 -13.33
CA ALA A 197 -6.76 -3.63 -12.85
C ALA A 197 -5.47 -4.46 -12.79
N ILE A 198 -4.36 -3.88 -13.24
CA ILE A 198 -3.07 -4.56 -13.35
C ILE A 198 -2.07 -3.85 -12.46
N PHE A 199 -1.59 -4.54 -11.42
CA PHE A 199 -0.66 -4.00 -10.41
C PHE A 199 0.68 -4.76 -10.45
N PRO A 200 1.63 -4.36 -11.29
CA PRO A 200 2.91 -5.06 -11.44
C PRO A 200 3.82 -4.88 -10.23
N GLY A 201 3.63 -3.83 -9.46
CA GLY A 201 4.49 -3.46 -8.33
C GLY A 201 5.04 -2.04 -8.45
N SER A 202 5.92 -1.66 -7.53
CA SER A 202 6.50 -0.31 -7.43
C SER A 202 8.04 -0.31 -7.43
N ARG A 203 8.67 -1.44 -7.74
CA ARG A 203 10.13 -1.62 -7.78
C ARG A 203 10.59 -1.85 -9.22
N ASP A 204 11.90 -1.99 -9.41
CA ASP A 204 12.48 -2.17 -10.75
C ASP A 204 12.01 -3.44 -11.48
N ASP A 205 11.55 -4.47 -10.76
CA ASP A 205 10.96 -5.68 -11.35
C ASP A 205 9.54 -5.44 -11.92
N ALA A 206 8.91 -4.31 -11.63
CA ALA A 206 7.58 -3.98 -12.11
C ALA A 206 7.48 -3.94 -13.65
N TYR A 207 8.56 -3.61 -14.34
CA TYR A 207 8.60 -3.60 -15.82
C TYR A 207 8.39 -5.00 -16.42
N ASP A 208 9.13 -5.99 -15.90
CA ASP A 208 9.02 -7.37 -16.34
C ASP A 208 7.72 -8.03 -15.84
N GLN A 209 7.25 -7.65 -14.66
CA GLN A 209 5.95 -8.09 -14.16
C GLN A 209 4.81 -7.56 -15.02
N ALA A 210 4.86 -6.29 -15.44
CA ALA A 210 3.84 -5.70 -16.32
C ALA A 210 3.77 -6.44 -17.67
N ALA A 211 4.94 -6.73 -18.26
CA ALA A 211 5.01 -7.47 -19.51
C ALA A 211 4.34 -8.85 -19.40
N PHE A 212 4.64 -9.61 -18.34
CA PHE A 212 4.02 -10.90 -18.08
C PHE A 212 2.50 -10.79 -17.87
N LEU A 213 2.05 -9.87 -16.98
CA LEU A 213 0.63 -9.72 -16.68
C LEU A 213 -0.19 -9.27 -17.88
N LEU A 214 0.38 -8.42 -18.74
CA LEU A 214 -0.29 -7.97 -19.97
C LEU A 214 -0.34 -9.07 -21.04
N ARG A 215 0.61 -10.01 -21.09
CA ARG A 215 0.52 -11.20 -21.96
C ARG A 215 -0.57 -12.16 -21.46
N VAL A 216 -0.72 -12.33 -20.14
CA VAL A 216 -1.87 -13.03 -19.54
C VAL A 216 -3.18 -12.37 -19.96
N LEU A 217 -3.27 -11.03 -19.86
CA LEU A 217 -4.46 -10.29 -20.27
C LEU A 217 -4.74 -10.44 -21.77
N ALA A 218 -3.72 -10.38 -22.63
CA ALA A 218 -3.88 -10.59 -24.07
C ALA A 218 -4.46 -11.97 -24.39
N GLY A 219 -3.99 -13.01 -23.71
CA GLY A 219 -4.57 -14.34 -23.82
C GLY A 219 -6.00 -14.42 -23.30
N ALA A 220 -6.31 -13.75 -22.19
CA ALA A 220 -7.67 -13.67 -21.66
C ALA A 220 -8.63 -12.91 -22.61
N GLN A 221 -8.17 -11.84 -23.25
CA GLN A 221 -8.91 -11.09 -24.25
C GLN A 221 -9.24 -11.93 -25.49
N THR A 222 -8.34 -12.84 -25.88
CA THR A 222 -8.62 -13.80 -26.97
C THR A 222 -9.72 -14.79 -26.60
N LEU A 223 -9.74 -15.24 -25.32
CA LEU A 223 -10.77 -16.17 -24.81
C LEU A 223 -12.09 -15.46 -24.49
N ARG A 224 -12.03 -14.21 -24.13
CA ARG A 224 -13.19 -13.36 -23.80
C ARG A 224 -13.02 -11.98 -24.45
N PRO A 225 -13.48 -11.76 -25.65
CA PRO A 225 -13.46 -10.45 -26.29
C PRO A 225 -14.15 -9.39 -25.44
N GLY A 226 -13.60 -8.15 -25.40
CA GLY A 226 -14.10 -7.06 -24.55
C GLY A 226 -13.31 -6.84 -23.27
N VAL A 227 -12.60 -7.85 -22.73
CA VAL A 227 -11.71 -7.66 -21.59
C VAL A 227 -10.65 -6.59 -21.89
N ARG A 228 -10.52 -5.62 -21.00
CA ARG A 228 -9.51 -4.55 -21.06
C ARG A 228 -8.83 -4.39 -19.73
N GLY A 229 -7.66 -3.76 -19.72
CA GLY A 229 -6.86 -3.57 -18.51
C GLY A 229 -6.46 -2.13 -18.23
N VAL A 230 -6.40 -1.78 -16.95
CA VAL A 230 -5.78 -0.53 -16.48
C VAL A 230 -4.46 -0.90 -15.81
N LEU A 231 -3.34 -0.55 -16.44
CA LEU A 231 -1.99 -0.80 -15.94
C LEU A 231 -1.56 0.33 -15.01
N SER A 232 -1.51 0.07 -13.72
CA SER A 232 -1.01 1.05 -12.75
C SER A 232 0.50 1.24 -12.88
N VAL A 233 0.92 2.49 -13.08
CA VAL A 233 2.32 2.93 -13.09
C VAL A 233 2.61 3.63 -11.79
N ALA A 234 3.36 2.98 -10.91
CA ALA A 234 3.68 3.53 -9.61
C ALA A 234 4.60 4.76 -9.70
N PRO A 235 4.49 5.73 -8.78
CA PRO A 235 5.35 6.90 -8.73
C PRO A 235 6.84 6.53 -8.71
N GLY A 236 7.64 7.23 -9.52
CA GLY A 236 9.08 6.99 -9.64
C GLY A 236 9.49 5.92 -10.66
N LEU A 237 8.54 5.19 -11.24
CA LEU A 237 8.79 4.34 -12.39
C LEU A 237 8.70 5.17 -13.68
N LYS A 238 9.50 4.78 -14.68
CA LYS A 238 9.65 5.52 -15.95
C LYS A 238 8.82 4.86 -17.06
N ALA A 239 8.00 5.64 -17.74
CA ALA A 239 7.14 5.17 -18.84
C ALA A 239 7.97 4.53 -19.98
N GLU A 240 9.15 5.10 -20.30
CA GLU A 240 10.04 4.59 -21.36
C GLU A 240 10.55 3.18 -21.06
N LYS A 241 10.79 2.85 -19.78
CA LYS A 241 11.21 1.51 -19.38
C LYS A 241 10.07 0.50 -19.51
N PHE A 242 8.82 0.91 -19.22
CA PHE A 242 7.64 0.09 -19.50
C PHE A 242 7.51 -0.18 -20.99
N THR A 243 7.58 0.87 -21.83
CA THR A 243 7.54 0.72 -23.29
C THR A 243 8.55 -0.30 -23.76
N ALA A 244 9.82 -0.16 -23.39
CA ALA A 244 10.88 -1.09 -23.80
C ALA A 244 10.66 -2.53 -23.31
N ALA A 245 10.10 -2.73 -22.11
CA ALA A 245 9.81 -4.08 -21.59
C ALA A 245 8.62 -4.73 -22.32
N LEU A 246 7.58 -3.96 -22.60
CA LEU A 246 6.38 -4.43 -23.29
C LEU A 246 6.65 -4.76 -24.75
N GLU A 247 7.41 -3.92 -25.46
CA GLU A 247 7.83 -4.19 -26.86
C GLU A 247 8.69 -5.44 -26.98
N ARG A 248 9.63 -5.65 -26.06
CA ARG A 248 10.40 -6.92 -25.98
C ARG A 248 9.52 -8.14 -25.74
N ALA A 249 8.37 -7.96 -25.08
CA ALA A 249 7.39 -9.01 -24.85
C ALA A 249 6.40 -9.20 -26.03
N GLY A 250 6.61 -8.51 -27.16
CA GLY A 250 5.78 -8.61 -28.37
C GLY A 250 4.47 -7.81 -28.31
N LEU A 251 4.36 -6.86 -27.40
CA LEU A 251 3.22 -5.94 -27.27
C LEU A 251 3.57 -4.58 -27.92
N ARG A 252 2.65 -3.98 -28.64
CA ARG A 252 2.83 -2.66 -29.23
C ARG A 252 2.40 -1.59 -28.25
N VAL A 253 3.23 -0.56 -28.04
CA VAL A 253 2.95 0.57 -27.18
C VAL A 253 2.76 1.82 -28.01
N VAL A 254 1.73 2.61 -27.69
CA VAL A 254 1.42 3.87 -28.36
C VAL A 254 1.35 4.96 -27.30
N ALA A 255 2.24 5.95 -27.40
CA ALA A 255 2.23 7.11 -26.51
C ALA A 255 0.94 7.92 -26.65
N ARG A 256 0.51 8.53 -25.57
CA ARG A 256 -0.68 9.38 -25.50
C ARG A 256 -0.28 10.74 -24.92
N ASP A 257 -0.97 11.77 -25.35
CA ASP A 257 -0.86 13.12 -24.77
C ASP A 257 -1.84 13.28 -23.59
N ASP A 258 -1.63 12.43 -22.57
CA ASP A 258 -2.41 12.43 -21.34
C ASP A 258 -1.49 12.09 -20.16
N SER A 259 -1.42 12.96 -19.17
CA SER A 259 -0.54 12.79 -18.01
C SER A 259 -0.97 11.64 -17.08
N PHE A 260 -2.26 11.31 -17.05
CA PHE A 260 -2.79 10.19 -16.27
C PHE A 260 -2.75 8.87 -17.03
N GLU A 261 -2.90 8.92 -18.35
CA GLU A 261 -2.88 7.75 -19.25
C GLU A 261 -1.77 7.90 -20.32
N PRO A 262 -0.47 7.85 -19.95
CA PRO A 262 0.64 8.24 -20.82
C PRO A 262 0.86 7.33 -22.04
N PHE A 263 0.33 6.10 -22.02
CA PHE A 263 0.40 5.19 -23.17
C PHE A 263 -0.70 4.13 -23.18
N SER A 264 -1.01 3.66 -24.38
CA SER A 264 -1.87 2.50 -24.64
C SER A 264 -1.04 1.28 -25.03
N VAL A 265 -1.54 0.08 -24.70
CA VAL A 265 -0.89 -1.21 -25.00
C VAL A 265 -1.80 -2.04 -25.91
N TYR A 266 -1.23 -2.57 -26.98
CA TYR A 266 -1.92 -3.36 -27.99
C TYR A 266 -1.34 -4.78 -28.11
N ALA A 267 -2.24 -5.75 -28.25
CA ALA A 267 -1.93 -7.08 -28.75
C ALA A 267 -2.47 -7.21 -30.19
N GLY A 268 -1.57 -7.27 -31.16
CA GLY A 268 -1.96 -7.11 -32.57
C GLY A 268 -2.63 -5.76 -32.83
N ALA A 269 -3.85 -5.79 -33.35
CA ALA A 269 -4.66 -4.58 -33.61
C ALA A 269 -5.53 -4.12 -32.43
N VAL A 270 -5.65 -4.93 -31.38
CA VAL A 270 -6.58 -4.68 -30.27
C VAL A 270 -5.88 -3.90 -29.16
N GLU A 271 -6.43 -2.77 -28.75
CA GLU A 271 -6.04 -2.08 -27.51
C GLU A 271 -6.48 -2.94 -26.31
N ILE A 272 -5.53 -3.51 -25.58
CA ILE A 272 -5.82 -4.39 -24.45
C ILE A 272 -5.71 -3.68 -23.09
N ALA A 273 -4.91 -2.60 -23.00
CA ALA A 273 -4.73 -1.88 -21.76
C ALA A 273 -4.30 -0.43 -21.97
N ARG A 274 -4.52 0.40 -20.95
CA ARG A 274 -3.91 1.73 -20.80
C ARG A 274 -3.14 1.84 -19.52
N ALA A 275 -2.04 2.60 -19.57
CA ALA A 275 -1.30 3.00 -18.38
C ALA A 275 -2.14 3.97 -17.56
N TRP A 276 -1.98 3.91 -16.25
CA TRP A 276 -2.63 4.79 -15.28
C TRP A 276 -1.63 5.24 -14.21
N THR A 277 -1.39 6.53 -14.10
CA THR A 277 -0.49 7.15 -13.13
C THR A 277 -1.19 7.75 -11.93
N GLY A 278 -2.53 7.73 -11.92
CA GLY A 278 -3.35 8.25 -10.83
C GLY A 278 -3.50 7.29 -9.66
N GLU A 279 -4.47 7.55 -8.80
CA GLU A 279 -4.72 6.72 -7.61
C GLU A 279 -5.12 5.29 -7.97
N ILE A 280 -4.58 4.32 -7.21
CA ILE A 280 -4.94 2.90 -7.41
C ILE A 280 -6.42 2.64 -7.11
N GLY A 281 -7.01 3.40 -6.17
CA GLY A 281 -8.44 3.33 -5.86
C GLY A 281 -9.31 3.55 -7.08
N ALA A 282 -8.96 4.50 -7.95
CA ALA A 282 -9.70 4.78 -9.18
C ALA A 282 -9.69 3.60 -10.17
N ALA A 283 -8.58 2.86 -10.25
CA ALA A 283 -8.51 1.64 -11.05
C ALA A 283 -9.27 0.48 -10.39
N ILE A 284 -9.21 0.37 -9.05
CA ILE A 284 -9.90 -0.67 -8.27
C ILE A 284 -11.42 -0.52 -8.38
N GLU A 285 -11.96 0.69 -8.25
CA GLU A 285 -13.40 0.97 -8.32
C GLU A 285 -14.04 0.55 -9.65
N LEU A 286 -13.28 0.58 -10.75
CA LEU A 286 -13.75 0.20 -12.07
C LEU A 286 -13.54 -1.29 -12.38
N ALA A 287 -12.65 -1.96 -11.63
CA ALA A 287 -12.21 -3.31 -11.96
C ALA A 287 -13.14 -4.39 -11.40
N GLN A 288 -13.39 -5.42 -12.20
CA GLN A 288 -14.05 -6.66 -11.75
C GLN A 288 -13.05 -7.71 -11.24
N LEU A 289 -11.78 -7.53 -11.55
CA LEU A 289 -10.69 -8.42 -11.19
C LEU A 289 -9.37 -7.65 -11.13
N VAL A 290 -8.45 -8.11 -10.29
CA VAL A 290 -7.07 -7.62 -10.25
C VAL A 290 -6.10 -8.71 -10.67
N LEU A 291 -5.19 -8.36 -11.59
CA LEU A 291 -3.94 -9.09 -11.86
C LEU A 291 -2.81 -8.38 -11.13
N GLY A 292 -2.30 -8.97 -10.03
CA GLY A 292 -1.39 -8.22 -9.16
C GLY A 292 -0.18 -9.00 -8.66
N GLN A 293 1.02 -8.43 -8.88
CA GLN A 293 2.26 -8.83 -8.20
C GLN A 293 2.65 -7.85 -7.08
N ALA A 294 1.89 -6.78 -6.92
CA ALA A 294 2.06 -5.78 -5.88
C ALA A 294 1.63 -6.29 -4.49
N GLY A 295 2.11 -5.61 -3.45
CA GLY A 295 1.69 -5.88 -2.08
C GLY A 295 0.48 -5.06 -1.68
N THR A 296 0.71 -3.78 -1.44
CA THR A 296 -0.28 -2.82 -0.95
C THR A 296 -1.50 -2.73 -1.86
N ALA A 297 -1.31 -2.70 -3.19
CA ALA A 297 -2.42 -2.58 -4.13
C ALA A 297 -3.32 -3.83 -4.15
N ASN A 298 -2.74 -5.04 -4.02
CA ASN A 298 -3.52 -6.26 -3.90
C ASN A 298 -4.33 -6.31 -2.60
N GLU A 299 -3.76 -5.82 -1.49
CA GLU A 299 -4.46 -5.72 -0.21
C GLU A 299 -5.60 -4.71 -0.28
N ALA A 300 -5.37 -3.55 -0.90
CA ALA A 300 -6.40 -2.52 -1.11
C ALA A 300 -7.56 -3.05 -1.97
N ALA A 301 -7.25 -3.77 -3.07
CA ALA A 301 -8.25 -4.37 -3.93
C ALA A 301 -9.08 -5.43 -3.20
N ALA A 302 -8.45 -6.35 -2.47
CA ALA A 302 -9.15 -7.36 -1.68
C ALA A 302 -10.05 -6.73 -0.61
N ALA A 303 -9.60 -5.66 0.07
CA ALA A 303 -10.41 -4.93 1.04
C ALA A 303 -11.61 -4.22 0.40
N ALA A 304 -11.44 -3.68 -0.80
CA ALA A 304 -12.53 -3.12 -1.61
C ALA A 304 -13.52 -4.20 -2.12
N GLY A 305 -13.15 -5.48 -1.99
CA GLY A 305 -13.96 -6.60 -2.46
C GLY A 305 -13.74 -6.91 -3.93
N VAL A 306 -12.59 -6.56 -4.49
CA VAL A 306 -12.20 -6.95 -5.84
C VAL A 306 -11.28 -8.18 -5.76
N PRO A 307 -11.65 -9.31 -6.40
CA PRO A 307 -10.85 -10.53 -6.41
C PRO A 307 -9.46 -10.30 -6.98
N VAL A 308 -8.46 -10.99 -6.43
CA VAL A 308 -7.07 -10.84 -6.86
C VAL A 308 -6.53 -12.16 -7.38
N ILE A 309 -5.98 -12.17 -8.59
CA ILE A 309 -5.11 -13.21 -9.12
C ILE A 309 -3.67 -12.72 -9.05
N ALA A 310 -2.81 -13.55 -8.48
CA ALA A 310 -1.37 -13.33 -8.49
C ALA A 310 -0.65 -14.60 -8.99
N PHE A 311 0.63 -14.50 -9.27
CA PHE A 311 1.43 -15.60 -9.78
C PHE A 311 2.55 -15.96 -8.80
N GLU A 312 2.99 -17.21 -8.87
CA GLU A 312 4.12 -17.69 -8.08
C GLU A 312 5.35 -16.80 -8.25
N GLY A 313 6.15 -16.72 -7.20
CA GLY A 313 7.28 -15.83 -7.08
C GLY A 313 7.23 -15.03 -5.78
N GLY A 314 8.25 -14.22 -5.50
CA GLY A 314 8.32 -13.39 -4.29
C GLY A 314 8.51 -14.15 -2.97
N GLY A 315 8.65 -15.47 -3.00
CA GLY A 315 9.06 -16.31 -1.88
C GLY A 315 8.23 -16.07 -0.59
N TRP A 316 8.91 -15.67 0.50
CA TRP A 316 8.30 -15.39 1.79
C TRP A 316 7.18 -14.34 1.73
N TYR A 317 7.38 -13.31 0.91
CA TYR A 317 6.41 -12.22 0.77
C TYR A 317 5.06 -12.71 0.21
N ARG A 318 5.09 -13.59 -0.81
CA ARG A 318 3.87 -14.18 -1.38
C ARG A 318 3.15 -15.08 -0.35
N ARG A 319 3.89 -15.90 0.40
CA ARG A 319 3.29 -16.72 1.48
C ARG A 319 2.59 -15.86 2.52
N ARG A 320 3.20 -14.73 2.91
CA ARG A 320 2.57 -13.77 3.82
C ARG A 320 1.28 -13.19 3.23
N GLN A 321 1.29 -12.82 1.96
CA GLN A 321 0.12 -12.27 1.29
C GLN A 321 -1.03 -13.29 1.21
N VAL A 322 -0.73 -14.56 0.89
CA VAL A 322 -1.71 -15.67 0.92
C VAL A 322 -2.32 -15.83 2.31
N ALA A 323 -1.50 -15.85 3.34
CA ALA A 323 -1.97 -15.97 4.72
C ALA A 323 -2.89 -14.80 5.12
N LEU A 324 -2.56 -13.57 4.68
CA LEU A 324 -3.32 -12.37 4.99
C LEU A 324 -4.65 -12.30 4.24
N LEU A 325 -4.63 -12.49 2.92
CA LEU A 325 -5.79 -12.31 2.04
C LEU A 325 -6.71 -13.54 2.02
N GLY A 326 -6.16 -14.73 2.32
CA GLY A 326 -6.93 -15.97 2.29
C GLY A 326 -7.59 -16.21 0.94
N GLY A 327 -8.85 -16.59 0.94
CA GLY A 327 -9.64 -16.86 -0.25
C GLY A 327 -9.89 -15.67 -1.17
N ALA A 328 -9.54 -14.43 -0.79
CA ALA A 328 -9.62 -13.26 -1.66
C ALA A 328 -8.48 -13.21 -2.70
N LEU A 329 -7.43 -14.01 -2.51
CA LEU A 329 -6.27 -14.11 -3.39
C LEU A 329 -6.16 -15.52 -3.96
N ARG A 330 -6.13 -15.63 -5.28
CA ARG A 330 -5.79 -16.87 -5.99
C ARG A 330 -4.37 -16.77 -6.54
N VAL A 331 -3.49 -17.69 -6.15
CA VAL A 331 -2.10 -17.75 -6.65
C VAL A 331 -1.99 -18.87 -7.66
N LEU A 332 -1.50 -18.56 -8.85
CA LEU A 332 -1.34 -19.48 -9.97
C LEU A 332 0.16 -19.71 -10.26
N PRO A 333 0.50 -20.84 -10.87
CA PRO A 333 1.83 -21.01 -11.50
C PRO A 333 2.12 -19.85 -12.46
N ARG A 334 3.40 -19.51 -12.64
CA ARG A 334 3.81 -18.44 -13.55
C ARG A 334 3.77 -18.94 -15.02
N ASP A 335 2.57 -19.15 -15.50
CA ASP A 335 2.28 -19.59 -16.86
C ASP A 335 1.19 -18.70 -17.48
N GLU A 336 1.43 -18.19 -18.68
CA GLU A 336 0.56 -17.23 -19.35
C GLU A 336 -0.77 -17.84 -19.79
N GLN A 337 -0.75 -19.07 -20.29
CA GLN A 337 -1.93 -19.73 -20.81
C GLN A 337 -2.88 -20.15 -19.69
N SER A 338 -2.35 -20.71 -18.60
CA SER A 338 -3.15 -21.04 -17.43
C SER A 338 -3.70 -19.80 -16.77
N GLY A 339 -2.90 -18.73 -16.69
CA GLY A 339 -3.33 -17.42 -16.21
C GLY A 339 -4.46 -16.83 -17.04
N ALA A 340 -4.34 -16.85 -18.36
CA ALA A 340 -5.38 -16.35 -19.28
C ALA A 340 -6.69 -17.09 -19.14
N ARG A 341 -6.64 -18.43 -19.07
CA ARG A 341 -7.85 -19.28 -18.85
C ARG A 341 -8.51 -18.98 -17.52
N GLU A 342 -7.74 -18.82 -16.45
CA GLU A 342 -8.25 -18.53 -15.12
C GLU A 342 -8.88 -17.14 -15.04
N VAL A 343 -8.27 -16.12 -15.66
CA VAL A 343 -8.86 -14.77 -15.77
C VAL A 343 -10.19 -14.82 -16.50
N ALA A 344 -10.25 -15.48 -17.67
CA ALA A 344 -11.47 -15.59 -18.45
C ALA A 344 -12.57 -16.33 -17.68
N ALA A 345 -12.21 -17.44 -17.00
CA ALA A 345 -13.15 -18.25 -16.21
C ALA A 345 -13.70 -17.45 -15.01
N LEU A 346 -12.81 -16.81 -14.23
CA LEU A 346 -13.23 -16.06 -13.04
C LEU A 346 -14.07 -14.83 -13.40
N LEU A 347 -13.82 -14.19 -14.53
CA LEU A 347 -14.66 -13.09 -15.03
C LEU A 347 -16.07 -13.55 -15.43
N GLN A 348 -16.28 -14.84 -15.73
CA GLN A 348 -17.60 -15.42 -16.02
C GLN A 348 -18.29 -15.93 -14.74
N ASP A 349 -17.53 -16.34 -13.74
CA ASP A 349 -18.05 -16.90 -12.49
C ASP A 349 -18.29 -15.80 -11.44
N GLU A 350 -19.46 -15.19 -11.48
CA GLU A 350 -19.86 -14.17 -10.51
C GLU A 350 -19.89 -14.69 -9.08
N ARG A 351 -20.35 -15.94 -8.87
CA ARG A 351 -20.42 -16.54 -7.52
C ARG A 351 -19.03 -16.69 -6.91
N ALA A 352 -18.05 -17.12 -7.71
CA ALA A 352 -16.66 -17.21 -7.24
C ALA A 352 -16.11 -15.83 -6.91
N ARG A 353 -16.36 -14.82 -7.76
CA ARG A 353 -15.94 -13.44 -7.48
C ARG A 353 -16.56 -12.88 -6.20
N GLU A 354 -17.85 -13.09 -5.98
CA GLU A 354 -18.54 -12.65 -4.76
C GLU A 354 -18.00 -13.34 -3.50
N ALA A 355 -17.70 -14.64 -3.58
CA ALA A 355 -17.09 -15.38 -2.47
C ALA A 355 -15.71 -14.84 -2.12
N MET A 356 -14.88 -14.55 -3.14
CA MET A 356 -13.57 -13.91 -2.96
C MET A 356 -13.71 -12.50 -2.38
N ALA A 357 -14.63 -11.71 -2.90
CA ALA A 357 -14.92 -10.34 -2.46
C ALA A 357 -15.35 -10.30 -0.97
N ARG A 358 -16.24 -11.21 -0.58
CA ARG A 358 -16.69 -11.34 0.82
C ARG A 358 -15.53 -11.65 1.74
N THR A 359 -14.71 -12.65 1.39
CA THR A 359 -13.51 -13.00 2.17
C THR A 359 -12.56 -11.83 2.34
N GLY A 360 -12.34 -11.03 1.28
CA GLY A 360 -11.49 -9.85 1.33
C GLY A 360 -11.99 -8.81 2.35
N ARG A 361 -13.27 -8.46 2.26
CA ARG A 361 -13.91 -7.51 3.19
C ARG A 361 -13.92 -8.00 4.63
N GLU A 362 -14.20 -9.29 4.85
CA GLU A 362 -14.19 -9.88 6.19
C GLU A 362 -12.82 -9.84 6.85
N ARG A 363 -11.76 -10.15 6.09
CA ARG A 363 -10.39 -10.20 6.62
C ARG A 363 -9.73 -8.84 6.78
N LEU A 364 -10.01 -7.91 5.90
CA LEU A 364 -9.30 -6.63 5.82
C LEU A 364 -10.15 -5.45 6.33
N GLY A 365 -11.44 -5.63 6.52
CA GLY A 365 -12.37 -4.59 6.97
C GLY A 365 -12.77 -3.62 5.86
N ALA A 366 -13.75 -2.77 6.19
CA ALA A 366 -14.28 -1.78 5.27
C ALA A 366 -13.42 -0.48 5.27
N PRO A 367 -13.48 0.34 4.20
CA PRO A 367 -12.95 1.69 4.17
C PRO A 367 -13.46 2.60 5.31
N GLY A 368 -12.82 3.75 5.53
CA GLY A 368 -13.16 4.71 6.59
C GLY A 368 -12.26 4.59 7.83
N ALA A 369 -11.23 3.75 7.80
CA ALA A 369 -10.27 3.61 8.89
C ALA A 369 -9.47 4.90 9.11
N ALA A 370 -9.01 5.54 8.04
CA ALA A 370 -8.24 6.79 8.11
C ALA A 370 -9.05 7.90 8.81
N ARG A 371 -10.33 8.02 8.49
CA ARG A 371 -11.24 8.99 9.14
C ARG A 371 -11.40 8.72 10.64
N ARG A 372 -11.66 7.47 11.04
CA ARG A 372 -11.77 7.10 12.47
C ARG A 372 -10.49 7.39 13.25
N ILE A 373 -9.33 7.17 12.64
CA ILE A 373 -8.03 7.49 13.24
C ILE A 373 -7.86 9.02 13.33
N ALA A 374 -8.20 9.76 12.28
CA ALA A 374 -8.13 11.22 12.24
C ALA A 374 -9.00 11.86 13.35
N GLU A 375 -10.24 11.42 13.49
CA GLU A 375 -11.16 11.86 14.55
C GLU A 375 -10.57 11.62 15.96
N GLU A 376 -9.94 10.46 16.20
CA GLU A 376 -9.26 10.17 17.46
C GLU A 376 -8.04 11.08 17.68
N ILE A 377 -7.25 11.37 16.64
CA ILE A 377 -6.11 12.30 16.73
C ILE A 377 -6.60 13.71 17.09
N VAL A 378 -7.58 14.22 16.35
CA VAL A 378 -8.13 15.57 16.59
C VAL A 378 -8.70 15.67 17.99
N ARG A 379 -9.48 14.69 18.45
CA ARG A 379 -10.06 14.66 19.80
C ARG A 379 -8.99 14.70 20.90
N ARG A 380 -7.82 14.09 20.68
CA ARG A 380 -6.71 14.12 21.66
C ARG A 380 -5.87 15.38 21.59
N CYS A 381 -5.90 16.07 20.46
CA CYS A 381 -5.24 17.35 20.28
C CYS A 381 -6.13 18.54 20.70
N ALA A 382 -7.45 18.33 20.83
CA ALA A 382 -8.36 19.36 21.34
C ALA A 382 -8.06 19.72 22.80
#